data_53bcf91b68c07350d6c811dfe863f055
#
_entry.id   53bcf91b68c07350d6c811dfe863f055
#
_cell.length_a   1.000
_cell.length_b   1.000
_cell.length_c   1.000
_cell.angle_alpha   90.00
_cell.angle_beta   90.00
_cell.angle_gamma   90.00
#
_symmetry.space_group_name_H-M   'P 1'
#
loop_
_entity.id
_entity.type
_entity.pdbx_description
1 polymer ?
#
loop_
_entity_poly.entity_id
_entity_poly.type
_entity_poly.pdbx_seq_one_letter_code
_entity_poly.pdbx_strand_id
1 'polypeptide(L)'
;MNGGEETFLLVTAALANLTFMSPLSSAAMKRCGTPEALVKAVQRSPFTTLFAKDQVVTVLANMAANANCRHDIEVINGVGFLLSMLETKVNSLKTQAELSAAERVQKKSAIALSRLAL
;
A
#
# COMPACT_ATOMS: atom_id res chain seq x y z
N MET A 1 -1.72 -17.54 -10.42
CA MET A 1 -1.75 -16.08 -10.58
C MET A 1 -1.66 -15.73 -12.05
N ASN A 2 -2.51 -14.85 -12.55
CA ASN A 2 -2.45 -14.44 -13.95
C ASN A 2 -1.33 -13.41 -14.16
N GLY A 3 -0.98 -13.13 -15.43
CA GLY A 3 0.09 -12.20 -15.76
C GLY A 3 -0.15 -10.79 -15.27
N GLY A 4 -1.42 -10.35 -15.20
CA GLY A 4 -1.76 -9.01 -14.70
C GLY A 4 -1.48 -8.86 -13.21
N GLU A 5 -1.81 -9.87 -12.41
CA GLU A 5 -1.55 -9.87 -10.96
C GLU A 5 -0.06 -9.88 -10.68
N GLU A 6 0.70 -10.69 -11.42
CA GLU A 6 2.15 -10.78 -11.29
C GLU A 6 2.80 -9.45 -11.66
N THR A 7 2.38 -8.84 -12.76
CA THR A 7 2.87 -7.53 -13.19
C THR A 7 2.57 -6.47 -12.14
N PHE A 8 1.36 -6.45 -11.60
CA PHE A 8 0.96 -5.51 -10.55
C PHE A 8 1.86 -5.67 -9.31
N LEU A 9 2.11 -6.90 -8.89
CA LEU A 9 2.98 -7.16 -7.73
C LEU A 9 4.40 -6.65 -7.98
N LEU A 10 4.97 -6.92 -9.15
CA LEU A 10 6.32 -6.47 -9.49
C LEU A 10 6.42 -4.95 -9.56
N VAL A 11 5.45 -4.29 -10.17
CA VAL A 11 5.42 -2.84 -10.27
C VAL A 11 5.31 -2.21 -8.88
N THR A 12 4.41 -2.70 -8.04
CA THR A 12 4.23 -2.15 -6.70
C THR A 12 5.44 -2.40 -5.81
N ALA A 13 6.12 -3.54 -5.96
CA ALA A 13 7.36 -3.82 -5.26
C ALA A 13 8.46 -2.82 -5.65
N ALA A 14 8.58 -2.51 -6.95
CA ALA A 14 9.53 -1.51 -7.43
C ALA A 14 9.20 -0.12 -6.86
N LEU A 15 7.93 0.27 -6.85
CA LEU A 15 7.49 1.55 -6.29
C LEU A 15 7.77 1.62 -4.78
N ALA A 16 7.57 0.53 -4.05
CA ALA A 16 7.87 0.46 -2.63
C ALA A 16 9.35 0.71 -2.36
N ASN A 17 10.22 0.09 -3.15
CA ASN A 17 11.66 0.32 -3.03
C ASN A 17 12.06 1.76 -3.36
N LEU A 18 11.51 2.32 -4.44
CA LEU A 18 11.81 3.68 -4.85
C LEU A 18 11.37 4.70 -3.80
N THR A 19 10.17 4.55 -3.24
CA THR A 19 9.66 5.48 -2.22
C THR A 19 10.42 5.37 -0.90
N PHE A 20 10.95 4.20 -0.60
CA PHE A 20 11.80 4.02 0.57
C PHE A 20 13.15 4.73 0.41
N MET A 21 13.72 4.65 -0.79
CA MET A 21 15.09 5.14 -1.04
C MET A 21 15.18 6.63 -1.36
N SER A 22 14.11 7.24 -1.88
CA SER A 22 14.18 8.62 -2.36
C SER A 22 12.90 9.41 -2.10
N PRO A 23 12.99 10.51 -1.33
CA PRO A 23 11.85 11.43 -1.18
C PRO A 23 11.40 12.05 -2.51
N LEU A 24 12.30 12.18 -3.49
CA LEU A 24 11.96 12.70 -4.81
C LEU A 24 11.01 11.77 -5.56
N SER A 25 11.12 10.45 -5.33
CA SER A 25 10.21 9.48 -5.91
C SER A 25 8.79 9.67 -5.39
N SER A 26 8.63 9.98 -4.10
CA SER A 26 7.31 10.27 -3.52
C SER A 26 6.66 11.49 -4.18
N ALA A 27 7.42 12.54 -4.40
CA ALA A 27 6.92 13.75 -5.08
C ALA A 27 6.50 13.45 -6.52
N ALA A 28 7.28 12.65 -7.25
CA ALA A 28 6.96 12.26 -8.61
C ALA A 28 5.68 11.42 -8.66
N MET A 29 5.53 10.47 -7.76
CA MET A 29 4.33 9.62 -7.67
C MET A 29 3.08 10.43 -7.33
N LYS A 30 3.21 11.42 -6.45
CA LYS A 30 2.13 12.34 -6.13
C LYS A 30 1.64 13.05 -7.40
N ARG A 31 2.56 13.61 -8.20
CA ARG A 31 2.22 14.32 -9.45
C ARG A 31 1.56 13.43 -10.49
N CYS A 32 1.91 12.15 -10.51
CA CYS A 32 1.36 11.19 -11.48
C CYS A 32 0.06 10.53 -11.02
N GLY A 33 -0.45 10.85 -9.82
CA GLY A 33 -1.65 10.23 -9.29
C GLY A 33 -1.47 8.77 -8.90
N THR A 34 -0.25 8.36 -8.62
CA THR A 34 0.07 6.97 -8.30
C THR A 34 -0.64 6.43 -7.06
N PRO A 35 -0.72 7.17 -5.93
CA PRO A 35 -1.43 6.66 -4.75
C PRO A 35 -2.89 6.34 -5.03
N GLU A 36 -3.60 7.20 -5.73
CA GLU A 36 -5.00 6.98 -6.10
C GLU A 36 -5.15 5.74 -6.97
N ALA A 37 -4.27 5.60 -7.97
CA ALA A 37 -4.30 4.45 -8.88
C ALA A 37 -4.08 3.14 -8.14
N LEU A 38 -3.14 3.10 -7.19
CA LEU A 38 -2.85 1.90 -6.40
C LEU A 38 -4.02 1.52 -5.49
N VAL A 39 -4.60 2.49 -4.79
CA VAL A 39 -5.75 2.26 -3.92
C VAL A 39 -6.93 1.74 -4.72
N LYS A 40 -7.24 2.37 -5.84
CA LYS A 40 -8.33 1.93 -6.71
C LYS A 40 -8.11 0.53 -7.28
N ALA A 41 -6.88 0.21 -7.65
CA ALA A 41 -6.55 -1.12 -8.17
C ALA A 41 -6.85 -2.21 -7.13
N VAL A 42 -6.49 -2.00 -5.87
CA VAL A 42 -6.80 -2.95 -4.80
C VAL A 42 -8.30 -3.03 -4.54
N GLN A 43 -8.99 -1.89 -4.50
CA GLN A 43 -10.43 -1.85 -4.21
C GLN A 43 -11.27 -2.50 -5.31
N ARG A 44 -10.84 -2.41 -6.57
CA ARG A 44 -11.57 -2.95 -7.71
C ARG A 44 -11.35 -4.43 -7.94
N SER A 45 -10.28 -4.98 -7.41
CA SER A 45 -9.94 -6.39 -7.62
C SER A 45 -10.11 -7.18 -6.33
N PRO A 46 -11.16 -8.01 -6.21
CA PRO A 46 -11.34 -8.85 -5.02
C PRO A 46 -10.26 -9.94 -4.91
N PHE A 47 -9.50 -10.16 -5.98
CA PHE A 47 -8.45 -11.19 -6.05
C PHE A 47 -7.04 -10.64 -5.83
N THR A 48 -6.91 -9.38 -5.42
CA THR A 48 -5.60 -8.83 -5.11
C THR A 48 -4.94 -9.63 -3.97
N THR A 49 -3.74 -10.11 -4.21
CA THR A 49 -3.04 -10.95 -3.24
C THR A 49 -2.59 -10.14 -2.03
N LEU A 50 -2.37 -10.84 -0.90
CA LEU A 50 -1.80 -10.22 0.29
C LEU A 50 -0.41 -9.65 0.02
N PHE A 51 0.35 -10.30 -0.87
CA PHE A 51 1.69 -9.83 -1.25
C PHE A 51 1.62 -8.47 -1.96
N ALA A 52 0.65 -8.30 -2.86
CA ALA A 52 0.43 -7.03 -3.54
C ALA A 52 -0.10 -5.95 -2.58
N LYS A 53 -1.03 -6.31 -1.69
CA LYS A 53 -1.54 -5.38 -0.66
C LYS A 53 -0.40 -4.90 0.25
N ASP A 54 0.50 -5.80 0.64
CA ASP A 54 1.69 -5.46 1.43
C ASP A 54 2.51 -4.37 0.71
N GLN A 55 2.75 -4.53 -0.58
CA GLN A 55 3.51 -3.54 -1.35
C GLN A 55 2.77 -2.20 -1.46
N VAL A 56 1.46 -2.22 -1.69
CA VAL A 56 0.67 -0.98 -1.77
C VAL A 56 0.70 -0.21 -0.45
N VAL A 57 0.48 -0.89 0.68
CA VAL A 57 0.53 -0.20 1.99
C VAL A 57 1.95 0.28 2.30
N THR A 58 2.98 -0.41 1.80
CA THR A 58 4.36 0.03 1.95
C THR A 58 4.60 1.34 1.20
N VAL A 59 4.11 1.47 -0.03
CA VAL A 59 4.19 2.72 -0.80
C VAL A 59 3.53 3.85 -0.03
N LEU A 60 2.30 3.63 0.44
CA LEU A 60 1.56 4.66 1.18
C LEU A 60 2.26 5.04 2.48
N ALA A 61 2.79 4.07 3.21
CA ALA A 61 3.53 4.33 4.45
C ALA A 61 4.81 5.14 4.18
N ASN A 62 5.53 4.82 3.11
CA ASN A 62 6.73 5.56 2.72
C ASN A 62 6.39 6.99 2.31
N MET A 63 5.32 7.17 1.54
CA MET A 63 4.86 8.51 1.14
C MET A 63 4.36 9.30 2.34
N ALA A 64 3.68 8.67 3.29
CA ALA A 64 3.17 9.34 4.50
C ALA A 64 4.30 9.84 5.40
N ALA A 65 5.51 9.32 5.27
CA ALA A 65 6.69 9.84 5.96
C ALA A 65 7.05 11.26 5.46
N ASN A 66 6.62 11.60 4.25
CA ASN A 66 6.85 12.92 3.66
C ASN A 66 5.63 13.81 3.92
N ALA A 67 5.81 14.90 4.68
CA ALA A 67 4.73 15.80 5.04
C ALA A 67 3.97 16.34 3.82
N ASN A 68 4.67 16.55 2.70
CA ASN A 68 4.06 17.08 1.48
C ASN A 68 3.11 16.10 0.80
N CYS A 69 3.18 14.81 1.14
CA CYS A 69 2.33 13.79 0.54
C CYS A 69 1.12 13.41 1.40
N ARG A 70 1.10 13.80 2.68
CA ARG A 70 0.04 13.38 3.61
C ARG A 70 -1.35 13.84 3.19
N HIS A 71 -1.46 15.11 2.80
CA HIS A 71 -2.74 15.65 2.37
C HIS A 71 -3.30 14.92 1.14
N ASP A 72 -2.44 14.57 0.20
CA ASP A 72 -2.87 13.86 -1.02
C ASP A 72 -3.41 12.47 -0.71
N ILE A 73 -2.83 11.80 0.28
CA ILE A 73 -3.33 10.49 0.73
C ILE A 73 -4.69 10.65 1.40
N GLU A 74 -4.88 11.70 2.19
CA GLU A 74 -6.18 11.98 2.82
C GLU A 74 -7.26 12.30 1.80
N VAL A 75 -6.95 13.09 0.77
CA VAL A 75 -7.90 13.50 -0.26
C VAL A 75 -8.48 12.31 -1.02
N ILE A 76 -7.71 11.27 -1.26
CA ILE A 76 -8.18 10.06 -1.95
C ILE A 76 -8.84 9.05 -1.00
N ASN A 77 -9.15 9.45 0.22
CA ASN A 77 -9.65 8.58 1.29
C ASN A 77 -8.67 7.44 1.62
N GLY A 78 -7.38 7.74 1.62
CA GLY A 78 -6.35 6.80 2.01
C GLY A 78 -6.51 6.31 3.44
N VAL A 79 -7.04 7.15 4.34
CA VAL A 79 -7.33 6.75 5.73
C VAL A 79 -8.31 5.59 5.76
N GLY A 80 -9.42 5.70 5.03
CA GLY A 80 -10.42 4.62 4.95
C GLY A 80 -9.84 3.34 4.37
N PHE A 81 -9.04 3.47 3.32
CA PHE A 81 -8.34 2.33 2.74
C PHE A 81 -7.41 1.65 3.76
N LEU A 82 -6.59 2.42 4.46
CA LEU A 82 -5.64 1.88 5.45
C LEU A 82 -6.36 1.24 6.63
N LEU A 83 -7.48 1.82 7.07
CA LEU A 83 -8.32 1.21 8.11
C LEU A 83 -8.83 -0.16 7.65
N SER A 84 -9.27 -0.27 6.40
CA SER A 84 -9.71 -1.57 5.86
C SER A 84 -8.56 -2.58 5.78
N MET A 85 -7.35 -2.12 5.53
CA MET A 85 -6.17 -3.01 5.51
C MET A 85 -5.81 -3.50 6.91
N LEU A 86 -6.05 -2.71 7.97
CA LEU A 86 -5.87 -3.17 9.36
C LEU A 86 -6.79 -4.34 9.69
N GLU A 87 -7.95 -4.42 9.03
CA GLU A 87 -8.93 -5.48 9.26
C GLU A 87 -8.66 -6.73 8.43
N THR A 88 -7.50 -6.84 7.79
CA THR A 88 -7.13 -8.00 7.01
C THR A 88 -7.24 -9.27 7.86
N LYS A 89 -8.07 -10.20 7.39
CA LYS A 89 -8.36 -11.44 8.12
C LYS A 89 -7.33 -12.52 7.82
N VAL A 90 -7.02 -13.30 8.83
CA VAL A 90 -6.02 -14.38 8.74
C VAL A 90 -6.63 -15.78 8.76
N ASN A 91 -7.95 -15.88 9.01
CA ASN A 91 -8.62 -17.16 9.29
C ASN A 91 -8.60 -18.15 8.13
N SER A 92 -8.54 -17.68 6.90
CA SER A 92 -8.53 -18.52 5.70
C SER A 92 -7.15 -18.72 5.11
N LEU A 93 -6.12 -18.20 5.76
CA LEU A 93 -4.75 -18.26 5.23
C LEU A 93 -4.14 -19.63 5.54
N LYS A 94 -3.47 -20.21 4.55
CA LYS A 94 -2.98 -21.60 4.60
C LYS A 94 -1.47 -21.71 4.71
N THR A 95 -0.73 -20.65 4.35
CA THR A 95 0.72 -20.71 4.32
C THR A 95 1.34 -19.72 5.29
N GLN A 96 2.56 -20.03 5.74
CA GLN A 96 3.32 -19.12 6.60
C GLN A 96 3.63 -17.81 5.86
N ALA A 97 3.87 -17.88 4.56
CA ALA A 97 4.11 -16.69 3.75
C ALA A 97 2.88 -15.76 3.73
N GLU A 98 1.68 -16.33 3.60
CA GLU A 98 0.43 -15.55 3.65
C GLU A 98 0.22 -14.90 5.01
N LEU A 99 0.46 -15.65 6.10
CA LEU A 99 0.35 -15.12 7.47
C LEU A 99 1.32 -13.96 7.68
N SER A 100 2.57 -14.12 7.25
CA SER A 100 3.57 -13.06 7.37
C SER A 100 3.19 -11.83 6.55
N ALA A 101 2.65 -12.03 5.34
CA ALA A 101 2.20 -10.92 4.50
C ALA A 101 1.02 -10.18 5.16
N ALA A 102 0.05 -10.91 5.72
CA ALA A 102 -1.08 -10.31 6.42
C ALA A 102 -0.63 -9.47 7.62
N GLU A 103 0.32 -9.97 8.40
CA GLU A 103 0.88 -9.24 9.53
C GLU A 103 1.57 -7.95 9.08
N ARG A 104 2.33 -8.01 7.98
CA ARG A 104 2.98 -6.81 7.41
C ARG A 104 1.96 -5.81 6.91
N VAL A 105 0.87 -6.25 6.27
CA VAL A 105 -0.21 -5.37 5.83
C VAL A 105 -0.79 -4.61 7.02
N GLN A 106 -1.12 -5.32 8.08
CA GLN A 106 -1.67 -4.72 9.30
C GLN A 106 -0.69 -3.74 9.94
N LYS A 107 0.56 -4.15 10.12
CA LYS A 107 1.60 -3.34 10.76
C LYS A 107 1.91 -2.07 9.96
N LYS A 108 2.09 -2.21 8.66
CA LYS A 108 2.42 -1.07 7.80
C LYS A 108 1.24 -0.10 7.67
N SER A 109 0.01 -0.62 7.67
CA SER A 109 -1.18 0.23 7.69
C SER A 109 -1.25 1.06 8.96
N ALA A 110 -0.94 0.47 10.11
CA ALA A 110 -0.88 1.20 11.37
C ALA A 110 0.21 2.26 11.36
N ILE A 111 1.39 1.96 10.80
CA ILE A 111 2.48 2.92 10.65
C ILE A 111 2.06 4.08 9.75
N ALA A 112 1.43 3.79 8.61
CA ALA A 112 0.96 4.82 7.69
C ALA A 112 -0.06 5.73 8.35
N LEU A 113 -1.03 5.15 9.05
CA LEU A 113 -2.05 5.93 9.77
C LEU A 113 -1.44 6.82 10.84
N SER A 114 -0.45 6.33 11.58
CA SER A 114 0.23 7.15 12.59
C SER A 114 0.99 8.32 11.97
N ARG A 115 1.58 8.12 10.79
CA ARG A 115 2.27 9.20 10.06
C ARG A 115 1.28 10.23 9.51
N LEU A 116 0.12 9.79 9.06
CA LEU A 116 -0.93 10.72 8.58
C LEU A 116 -1.51 11.56 9.71
N ALA A 117 -1.44 11.10 10.95
CA ALA A 117 -1.92 11.83 12.13
C ALA A 117 -0.94 12.90 12.61
N LEU A 118 0.23 12.98 12.05
CA LEU A 118 1.21 14.02 12.41
C LEU A 118 0.79 15.44 11.87
#